data_490cbc9f8c14239209f1ca40a5de5cab
#
_entry.id   490cbc9f8c14239209f1ca40a5de5cab
#
_cell.length_a   1.000
_cell.length_b   1.000
_cell.length_c   1.000
_cell.angle_alpha   90.00
_cell.angle_beta   90.00
_cell.angle_gamma   90.00
#
_symmetry.space_group_name_H-M   'P 1'
#
loop_
_entity.id
_entity.type
_entity.pdbx_description
1 polymer ?
#
loop_
_entity_poly.entity_id
_entity_poly.type
_entity_poly.pdbx_seq_one_letter_code
_entity_poly.pdbx_strand_id
1 'polypeptide(L)'
;MRVSVPLQIIDLNGDGFHPLLNIKVYGKTFTVVLDTGASKTAFDKQLLLKANKKALINDSDILSTGLGTNSMQSFTATIHDMRIGRLKIPEFQVAVLDLSTINIAYTQMGHPQVLGVLGGDILMKYQAVIDYGKQLIKFTI
;
A
#
# COMPACT_ATOMS: atom_id res chain seq x y z
N MET A 1 20.83 -0.09 10.13
CA MET A 1 20.36 -1.49 10.15
C MET A 1 19.41 -1.71 8.98
N ARG A 2 19.53 -2.84 8.31
CA ARG A 2 18.63 -3.19 7.20
C ARG A 2 17.62 -4.22 7.65
N VAL A 3 16.39 -4.05 7.17
CA VAL A 3 15.30 -4.99 7.41
C VAL A 3 14.89 -5.59 6.07
N SER A 4 14.87 -6.92 5.99
CA SER A 4 14.43 -7.65 4.79
C SER A 4 13.03 -8.18 5.00
N VAL A 5 12.17 -7.99 4.01
CA VAL A 5 10.78 -8.44 4.03
C VAL A 5 10.52 -9.24 2.74
N PRO A 6 9.90 -10.43 2.86
CA PRO A 6 9.63 -11.23 1.68
C PRO A 6 8.58 -10.58 0.78
N LEU A 7 8.75 -10.77 -0.53
CA LEU A 7 7.77 -10.40 -1.54
C LEU A 7 7.06 -11.65 -2.04
N GLN A 8 5.76 -11.55 -2.25
CA GLN A 8 4.99 -12.51 -3.01
C GLN A 8 4.75 -11.93 -4.39
N ILE A 9 5.28 -12.57 -5.42
CA ILE A 9 5.11 -12.08 -6.78
C ILE A 9 3.99 -12.89 -7.42
N ILE A 10 2.88 -12.21 -7.75
CA ILE A 10 1.71 -12.82 -8.33
C ILE A 10 1.72 -12.64 -9.84
N ASP A 11 1.22 -13.67 -10.56
CA ASP A 11 1.02 -13.65 -12.00
C ASP A 11 -0.39 -13.15 -12.30
N LEU A 12 -0.48 -12.16 -13.18
CA LEU A 12 -1.75 -11.55 -13.59
C LEU A 12 -2.30 -12.25 -14.84
N ASN A 13 -2.42 -13.58 -14.81
CA ASN A 13 -2.95 -14.39 -15.90
C ASN A 13 -2.21 -14.17 -17.22
N GLY A 14 -0.87 -14.08 -17.15
CA GLY A 14 -0.02 -13.90 -18.32
C GLY A 14 0.21 -12.44 -18.71
N ASP A 15 -0.46 -11.48 -18.06
CA ASP A 15 -0.31 -10.04 -18.35
C ASP A 15 0.82 -9.37 -17.57
N GLY A 16 1.64 -10.14 -16.87
CA GLY A 16 2.75 -9.62 -16.11
C GLY A 16 2.67 -10.00 -14.64
N PHE A 17 3.47 -9.33 -13.83
CA PHE A 17 3.65 -9.69 -12.43
C PHE A 17 3.49 -8.46 -11.53
N HIS A 18 2.85 -8.66 -10.37
CA HIS A 18 2.83 -7.66 -9.31
C HIS A 18 3.52 -8.19 -8.07
N PRO A 19 4.43 -7.42 -7.45
CA PRO A 19 5.01 -7.78 -6.16
C PRO A 19 4.10 -7.33 -5.02
N LEU A 20 3.79 -8.25 -4.13
CA LEU A 20 2.99 -8.00 -2.94
C LEU A 20 3.84 -8.21 -1.70
N LEU A 21 3.52 -7.50 -0.63
CA LEU A 21 4.11 -7.75 0.68
C LEU A 21 3.06 -7.55 1.77
N ASN A 22 3.33 -8.13 2.93
CA ASN A 22 2.47 -7.96 4.09
C ASN A 22 2.97 -6.83 4.98
N ILE A 23 2.05 -6.03 5.46
CA ILE A 23 2.31 -4.97 6.44
C ILE A 23 1.33 -5.09 7.58
N LYS A 24 1.63 -4.47 8.71
CA LYS A 24 0.70 -4.37 9.83
C LYS A 24 0.23 -2.92 9.99
N VAL A 25 -1.08 -2.76 10.04
CA VAL A 25 -1.72 -1.48 10.29
C VAL A 25 -2.74 -1.69 11.40
N TYR A 26 -2.67 -0.91 12.46
CA TYR A 26 -3.52 -1.06 13.65
C TYR A 26 -3.43 -2.48 14.26
N GLY A 27 -2.24 -3.09 14.22
CA GLY A 27 -2.05 -4.45 14.73
C GLY A 27 -2.59 -5.57 13.86
N LYS A 28 -3.16 -5.27 12.71
CA LYS A 28 -3.72 -6.26 11.78
C LYS A 28 -2.82 -6.39 10.55
N THR A 29 -2.70 -7.62 10.04
CA THR A 29 -1.88 -7.90 8.85
C THR A 29 -2.71 -7.69 7.59
N PHE A 30 -2.15 -6.92 6.66
CA PHE A 30 -2.73 -6.67 5.35
C PHE A 30 -1.70 -6.94 4.26
N THR A 31 -2.19 -7.25 3.07
CA THR A 31 -1.36 -7.32 1.87
C THR A 31 -1.45 -5.99 1.13
N VAL A 32 -0.31 -5.51 0.64
CA VAL A 32 -0.24 -4.31 -0.22
C VAL A 32 0.55 -4.62 -1.47
N VAL A 33 0.28 -3.86 -2.53
CA VAL A 33 1.06 -3.90 -3.77
C VAL A 33 2.25 -2.97 -3.63
N LEU A 34 3.43 -3.46 -3.95
CA LEU A 34 4.62 -2.62 -4.06
C LEU A 34 4.57 -1.90 -5.41
N ASP A 35 4.37 -0.60 -5.39
CA ASP A 35 4.14 0.18 -6.61
C ASP A 35 5.10 1.36 -6.69
N THR A 36 6.19 1.18 -7.43
CA THR A 36 7.20 2.23 -7.62
C THR A 36 6.67 3.40 -8.46
N GLY A 37 5.59 3.19 -9.21
CA GLY A 37 4.96 4.26 -9.99
C GLY A 37 4.01 5.14 -9.20
N ALA A 38 3.64 4.71 -7.98
CA ALA A 38 2.81 5.53 -7.11
C ALA A 38 3.70 6.48 -6.29
N SER A 39 3.46 7.78 -6.38
CA SER A 39 4.24 8.76 -5.63
C SER A 39 3.94 8.71 -4.12
N LYS A 40 2.73 8.31 -3.77
CA LYS A 40 2.28 8.22 -2.37
C LYS A 40 1.66 6.85 -2.09
N THR A 41 1.87 6.38 -0.86
CA THR A 41 1.15 5.22 -0.34
C THR A 41 -0.33 5.55 -0.22
N ALA A 42 -1.17 4.63 -0.68
CA ALA A 42 -2.62 4.80 -0.71
C ALA A 42 -3.31 3.54 -0.21
N PHE A 43 -4.29 3.71 0.66
CA PHE A 43 -5.06 2.62 1.25
C PHE A 43 -6.52 2.71 0.84
N ASP A 44 -7.17 1.54 0.75
CA ASP A 44 -8.59 1.46 0.46
C ASP A 44 -9.41 1.95 1.66
N LYS A 45 -10.35 2.83 1.39
CA LYS A 45 -11.17 3.47 2.42
C LYS A 45 -11.96 2.46 3.24
N GLN A 46 -12.64 1.51 2.58
CA GLN A 46 -13.49 0.55 3.28
C GLN A 46 -12.69 -0.40 4.15
N LEU A 47 -11.58 -0.90 3.63
CA LEU A 47 -10.73 -1.82 4.39
C LEU A 47 -10.07 -1.10 5.58
N LEU A 48 -9.66 0.14 5.39
CA LEU A 48 -9.08 0.92 6.48
C LEU A 48 -10.10 1.17 7.59
N LEU A 49 -11.32 1.53 7.25
CA LEU A 49 -12.39 1.74 8.23
C LEU A 49 -12.81 0.46 8.93
N LYS A 50 -12.77 -0.69 8.24
CA LYS A 50 -13.00 -1.98 8.89
C LYS A 50 -11.91 -2.32 9.90
N ALA A 51 -10.67 -1.95 9.60
CA ALA A 51 -9.55 -2.18 10.51
C ALA A 51 -9.64 -1.30 11.76
N ASN A 52 -10.08 -0.07 11.59
CA ASN A 52 -10.24 0.89 12.68
C ASN A 52 -11.36 1.87 12.34
N LYS A 53 -12.52 1.69 12.97
CA LYS A 53 -13.69 2.56 12.75
C LYS A 53 -13.42 4.03 13.14
N LYS A 54 -12.41 4.25 13.98
CA LYS A 54 -12.02 5.59 14.42
C LYS A 54 -10.86 6.17 13.61
N ALA A 55 -10.47 5.51 12.49
CA ALA A 55 -9.43 6.04 11.63
C ALA A 55 -9.78 7.46 11.21
N LEU A 56 -8.87 8.38 11.46
CA LEU A 56 -9.09 9.78 11.13
C LEU A 56 -8.87 9.95 9.63
N ILE A 57 -9.97 10.09 8.89
CA ILE A 57 -9.95 10.28 7.44
C ILE A 57 -10.41 11.71 7.18
N ASN A 58 -9.54 12.50 6.57
CA ASN A 58 -9.83 13.88 6.22
C ASN A 58 -9.96 14.03 4.70
N ASP A 59 -10.86 14.91 4.27
CA ASP A 59 -10.95 15.26 2.86
C ASP A 59 -9.62 15.91 2.44
N SER A 60 -9.13 15.49 1.27
CA SER A 60 -7.98 16.14 0.67
C SER A 60 -8.46 17.33 -0.15
N ASP A 61 -7.83 18.50 0.06
CA ASP A 61 -8.12 19.69 -0.73
C ASP A 61 -7.64 19.57 -2.17
N ILE A 62 -6.85 18.55 -2.46
CA ILE A 62 -6.29 18.32 -3.80
C ILE A 62 -6.98 17.11 -4.38
N LEU A 63 -7.79 17.34 -5.43
CA LEU A 63 -8.31 16.24 -6.22
C LEU A 63 -7.16 15.54 -6.91
N SER A 64 -7.17 14.20 -6.85
CA SER A 64 -6.16 13.41 -7.56
C SER A 64 -6.39 13.57 -9.05
N THR A 65 -5.61 14.43 -9.69
CA THR A 65 -5.70 14.68 -11.13
C THR A 65 -4.77 13.79 -11.94
N GLY A 66 -3.96 12.99 -11.27
CA GLY A 66 -3.04 12.09 -11.97
C GLY A 66 -3.82 11.08 -12.78
N LEU A 67 -3.79 11.08 -14.07
CA LEU A 67 -4.43 10.12 -14.97
C LEU A 67 -5.74 10.61 -15.59
N GLY A 68 -5.96 11.93 -15.62
CA GLY A 68 -7.02 12.47 -16.47
C GLY A 68 -8.44 12.31 -15.97
N THR A 69 -8.64 11.94 -14.72
CA THR A 69 -9.96 11.95 -14.10
C THR A 69 -10.04 13.02 -13.05
N ASN A 70 -10.91 13.99 -13.27
CA ASN A 70 -11.18 15.06 -12.30
C ASN A 70 -12.17 14.62 -11.23
N SER A 71 -12.61 13.36 -11.23
CA SER A 71 -13.74 12.92 -10.42
C SER A 71 -13.34 12.03 -9.24
N MET A 72 -12.07 11.65 -9.11
CA MET A 72 -11.65 10.80 -8.01
C MET A 72 -11.44 11.64 -6.76
N GLN A 73 -12.35 11.49 -5.82
CA GLN A 73 -12.23 12.11 -4.52
C GLN A 73 -11.19 11.37 -3.69
N SER A 74 -10.18 12.07 -3.21
CA SER A 74 -9.19 11.49 -2.32
C SER A 74 -9.34 12.04 -0.92
N PHE A 75 -9.04 11.19 0.05
CA PHE A 75 -9.01 11.53 1.46
C PHE A 75 -7.59 11.29 1.96
N THR A 76 -7.30 11.74 3.17
CA THR A 76 -6.05 11.44 3.84
C THR A 76 -6.33 10.85 5.21
N ALA A 77 -5.42 10.00 5.67
CA ALA A 77 -5.46 9.47 7.02
C ALA A 77 -4.05 9.46 7.59
N THR A 78 -3.91 9.74 8.87
CA THR A 78 -2.64 9.60 9.57
C THR A 78 -2.65 8.27 10.31
N ILE A 79 -1.71 7.41 9.95
CA ILE A 79 -1.57 6.10 10.55
C ILE A 79 -0.51 6.18 11.64
N HIS A 80 -0.88 5.83 12.87
CA HIS A 80 0.01 5.94 14.04
C HIS A 80 0.75 4.66 14.37
N ASP A 81 0.36 3.53 13.78
CA ASP A 81 1.00 2.24 14.04
C ASP A 81 1.04 1.44 12.75
N MET A 82 2.11 1.63 11.99
CA MET A 82 2.37 0.85 10.78
C MET A 82 3.70 0.12 10.96
N ARG A 83 3.72 -1.16 10.58
CA ARG A 83 4.94 -1.98 10.64
C ARG A 83 5.10 -2.74 9.34
N ILE A 84 6.34 -2.77 8.85
CA ILE A 84 6.74 -3.56 7.71
C ILE A 84 7.90 -4.43 8.17
N GLY A 85 7.59 -5.70 8.54
CA GLY A 85 8.55 -6.53 9.24
C GLY A 85 8.98 -5.88 10.55
N ARG A 86 10.28 -5.68 10.73
CA ARG A 86 10.83 -5.00 11.91
C ARG A 86 10.84 -3.47 11.79
N LEU A 87 10.54 -2.94 10.62
CA LEU A 87 10.49 -1.51 10.41
C LEU A 87 9.22 -0.97 11.05
N LYS A 88 9.39 -0.06 12.03
CA LYS A 88 8.27 0.63 12.67
C LYS A 88 8.15 2.02 12.08
N ILE A 89 6.95 2.34 11.63
CA ILE A 89 6.63 3.67 11.09
C ILE A 89 5.64 4.30 12.07
N PRO A 90 6.10 5.17 12.98
CA PRO A 90 5.27 5.60 14.11
C PRO A 90 4.12 6.51 13.71
N GLU A 91 4.30 7.31 12.69
CA GLU A 91 3.26 8.22 12.21
C GLU A 91 3.51 8.49 10.75
N PHE A 92 2.49 8.24 9.92
CA PHE A 92 2.62 8.43 8.48
C PHE A 92 1.28 8.80 7.87
N GLN A 93 1.27 9.83 7.04
CA GLN A 93 0.09 10.25 6.31
C GLN A 93 -0.02 9.49 5.00
N VAL A 94 -1.16 8.85 4.77
CA VAL A 94 -1.43 8.09 3.55
C VAL A 94 -2.61 8.72 2.81
N ALA A 95 -2.65 8.52 1.50
CA ALA A 95 -3.84 8.79 0.72
C ALA A 95 -4.87 7.69 0.96
N VAL A 96 -6.15 8.03 0.94
CA VAL A 96 -7.24 7.08 1.11
C VAL A 96 -8.15 7.19 -0.09
N LEU A 97 -8.33 6.08 -0.79
CA LEU A 97 -9.04 6.02 -2.07
C LEU A 97 -10.00 4.84 -2.05
N ASP A 98 -10.93 4.82 -3.00
CA ASP A 98 -11.72 3.64 -3.28
C ASP A 98 -10.95 2.74 -4.25
N LEU A 99 -10.41 1.63 -3.74
CA LEU A 99 -9.65 0.66 -4.52
C LEU A 99 -10.44 -0.62 -4.79
N SER A 100 -11.77 -0.54 -4.71
CA SER A 100 -12.63 -1.72 -4.90
C SER A 100 -12.44 -2.38 -6.26
N THR A 101 -12.19 -1.60 -7.32
CA THR A 101 -11.98 -2.13 -8.68
C THR A 101 -10.75 -3.06 -8.72
N ILE A 102 -9.65 -2.66 -8.06
CA ILE A 102 -8.44 -3.50 -7.98
C ILE A 102 -8.75 -4.80 -7.23
N ASN A 103 -9.46 -4.70 -6.11
CA ASN A 103 -9.77 -5.86 -5.29
C ASN A 103 -10.74 -6.82 -5.97
N ILE A 104 -11.68 -6.30 -6.74
CA ILE A 104 -12.56 -7.14 -7.56
C ILE A 104 -11.73 -7.92 -8.58
N ALA A 105 -10.83 -7.25 -9.30
CA ALA A 105 -9.98 -7.89 -10.30
C ALA A 105 -9.09 -8.97 -9.67
N TYR A 106 -8.47 -8.68 -8.54
CA TYR A 106 -7.61 -9.64 -7.84
C TYR A 106 -8.43 -10.85 -7.37
N THR A 107 -9.60 -10.63 -6.80
CA THR A 107 -10.47 -11.72 -6.35
C THR A 107 -10.88 -12.63 -7.50
N GLN A 108 -11.19 -12.06 -8.66
CA GLN A 108 -11.54 -12.85 -9.86
C GLN A 108 -10.38 -13.71 -10.35
N MET A 109 -9.14 -13.29 -10.12
CA MET A 109 -7.94 -14.06 -10.49
C MET A 109 -7.48 -15.01 -9.39
N GLY A 110 -8.20 -15.10 -8.27
CA GLY A 110 -7.84 -15.97 -7.15
C GLY A 110 -6.73 -15.41 -6.26
N HIS A 111 -6.45 -14.11 -6.35
CA HIS A 111 -5.42 -13.46 -5.55
C HIS A 111 -6.02 -12.80 -4.30
N PRO A 112 -5.19 -12.53 -3.26
CA PRO A 112 -5.70 -11.93 -2.05
C PRO A 112 -6.16 -10.50 -2.27
N GLN A 113 -7.09 -10.06 -1.42
CA GLN A 113 -7.49 -8.67 -1.35
C GLN A 113 -6.34 -7.84 -0.80
N VAL A 114 -6.16 -6.62 -1.33
CA VAL A 114 -5.08 -5.73 -0.90
C VAL A 114 -5.64 -4.49 -0.21
N LEU A 115 -4.96 -4.06 0.86
CA LEU A 115 -5.29 -2.80 1.52
C LEU A 115 -5.01 -1.62 0.61
N GLY A 116 -3.99 -1.71 -0.21
CA GLY A 116 -3.61 -0.64 -1.11
C GLY A 116 -2.25 -0.83 -1.71
N VAL A 117 -1.59 0.29 -1.98
CA VAL A 117 -0.27 0.33 -2.60
C VAL A 117 0.74 0.99 -1.68
N LEU A 118 1.96 0.45 -1.66
CA LEU A 118 3.11 1.05 -0.98
C LEU A 118 3.87 1.85 -2.02
N GLY A 119 3.92 3.15 -1.83
CA GLY A 119 4.43 4.07 -2.85
C GLY A 119 5.82 4.63 -2.56
N GLY A 120 6.23 5.54 -3.44
CA GLY A 120 7.57 6.14 -3.40
C GLY A 120 7.88 6.93 -2.14
N ASP A 121 6.87 7.44 -1.46
CA ASP A 121 7.05 8.17 -0.20
C ASP A 121 7.73 7.32 0.88
N ILE A 122 7.26 6.09 1.06
CA ILE A 122 7.89 5.15 2.01
C ILE A 122 9.18 4.58 1.43
N LEU A 123 9.16 4.19 0.15
CA LEU A 123 10.33 3.58 -0.48
C LEU A 123 11.54 4.52 -0.44
N MET A 124 11.34 5.80 -0.69
CA MET A 124 12.43 6.78 -0.67
C MET A 124 12.91 7.08 0.75
N LYS A 125 11.97 7.25 1.66
CA LYS A 125 12.31 7.60 3.06
C LYS A 125 13.17 6.52 3.72
N TYR A 126 12.89 5.25 3.45
CA TYR A 126 13.60 4.13 4.06
C TYR A 126 14.58 3.45 3.12
N GLN A 127 14.97 4.13 2.03
CA GLN A 127 16.01 3.70 1.11
C GLN A 127 15.82 2.26 0.65
N ALA A 128 14.63 1.96 0.14
CA ALA A 128 14.24 0.61 -0.23
C ALA A 128 15.07 0.07 -1.39
N VAL A 129 15.45 -1.20 -1.28
CA VAL A 129 16.08 -1.96 -2.35
C VAL A 129 15.18 -3.14 -2.68
N ILE A 130 14.71 -3.21 -3.90
CA ILE A 130 13.81 -4.27 -4.37
C ILE A 130 14.64 -5.31 -5.11
N ASP A 131 14.57 -6.55 -4.65
CA ASP A 131 15.34 -7.66 -5.21
C ASP A 131 14.36 -8.72 -5.72
N TYR A 132 14.11 -8.68 -7.03
CA TYR A 132 13.24 -9.66 -7.66
C TYR A 132 13.87 -11.06 -7.69
N GLY A 133 15.19 -11.13 -7.81
CA GLY A 133 15.87 -12.42 -7.85
C GLY A 133 15.70 -13.21 -6.57
N LYS A 134 15.81 -12.54 -5.43
CA LYS A 134 15.61 -13.15 -4.11
C LYS A 134 14.18 -13.00 -3.60
N GLN A 135 13.32 -12.28 -4.32
CA GLN A 135 11.93 -12.02 -3.96
C GLN A 135 11.83 -11.41 -2.55
N LEU A 136 12.56 -10.33 -2.35
CA LEU A 136 12.50 -9.59 -1.09
C LEU A 136 12.72 -8.09 -1.33
N ILE A 137 12.32 -7.31 -0.35
CA ILE A 137 12.60 -5.88 -0.29
C ILE A 137 13.38 -5.61 0.99
N LYS A 138 14.37 -4.73 0.90
CA LYS A 138 15.18 -4.30 2.04
C LYS A 138 14.92 -2.85 2.33
N PHE A 139 14.74 -2.53 3.60
CA PHE A 139 14.62 -1.16 4.07
C PHE A 139 15.80 -0.82 4.98
N THR A 140 16.19 0.44 5.00
CA THR A 140 17.22 0.95 5.92
C THR A 140 16.52 1.76 7.02
N ILE A 141 16.82 1.41 8.25
CA ILE A 141 16.31 2.13 9.42
C ILE A 141 17.34 3.17 9.86
#